data_870d3f7b68b068ebba8d9e485e5671a6
#
_entry.id   870d3f7b68b068ebba8d9e485e5671a6
#
_cell.length_a   1.000
_cell.length_b   1.000
_cell.length_c   1.000
_cell.angle_alpha   90.00
_cell.angle_beta   90.00
_cell.angle_gamma   90.00
#
_symmetry.space_group_name_H-M   'P 1'
#
loop_
_entity.id
_entity.type
_entity.pdbx_description
1 polymer ?
#
loop_
_entity_poly.entity_id
_entity_poly.type
_entity_poly.pdbx_seq_one_letter_code
_entity_poly.pdbx_strand_id
1 'polypeptide(L)'
;YKEYEKQLSILKEEQKKKQEEIEKKRQEKLPKLTNAGRNNIDNIYKSDIKRAFLTFDDGPSSNTSAILDILKQESVPATFFVLGTNVDKYPQTVKRIYEEGHYIANHGYSHIYSSIYQSPQSVLDEYNQCEASIKKAIEENEYNSHLFRFPGGLVGGKYAEIKSQANILLNENDILHIDWNALNGDAETGKPTIEFEMQRLQETVENKNSVVILMHDAQAKKATVEALPQIIQYL
;
A
#
# COMPACT_ATOMS: atom_id res chain seq x y z
N TYR A 1 -38.78 30.52 26.34
CA TYR A 1 -37.68 31.08 25.52
C TYR A 1 -36.32 30.69 26.08
N LYS A 2 -35.99 30.97 27.35
CA LYS A 2 -34.73 30.63 28.00
C LYS A 2 -34.40 29.11 28.03
N GLU A 3 -35.43 28.28 28.22
CA GLU A 3 -35.23 26.81 28.22
C GLU A 3 -34.88 26.29 26.82
N TYR A 4 -35.51 26.84 25.75
CA TYR A 4 -35.19 26.52 24.39
C TYR A 4 -33.76 26.92 24.00
N GLU A 5 -33.29 28.11 24.43
CA GLU A 5 -31.93 28.59 24.17
C GLU A 5 -30.90 27.68 24.88
N LYS A 6 -31.20 27.23 26.09
CA LYS A 6 -30.35 26.30 26.85
C LYS A 6 -30.25 24.94 26.17
N GLN A 7 -31.38 24.40 25.73
CA GLN A 7 -31.41 23.12 24.96
C GLN A 7 -30.62 23.25 23.63
N LEU A 8 -30.78 24.35 22.91
CA LEU A 8 -30.04 24.61 21.68
C LEU A 8 -28.54 24.74 21.91
N SER A 9 -28.11 25.35 23.02
CA SER A 9 -26.70 25.43 23.41
C SER A 9 -26.11 24.07 23.72
N ILE A 10 -26.83 23.21 24.45
CA ILE A 10 -26.40 21.83 24.75
C ILE A 10 -26.25 21.02 23.47
N LEU A 11 -27.22 21.07 22.57
CA LEU A 11 -27.18 20.36 21.28
C LEU A 11 -25.99 20.80 20.42
N LYS A 12 -25.69 22.10 20.37
CA LYS A 12 -24.52 22.62 19.63
C LYS A 12 -23.22 22.13 20.23
N GLU A 13 -23.12 22.06 21.56
CA GLU A 13 -21.93 21.57 22.25
C GLU A 13 -21.72 20.06 22.02
N GLU A 14 -22.79 19.27 22.05
CA GLU A 14 -22.74 17.84 21.72
C GLU A 14 -22.33 17.60 20.25
N GLN A 15 -22.89 18.38 19.33
CA GLN A 15 -22.49 18.31 17.91
C GLN A 15 -21.02 18.66 17.71
N LYS A 16 -20.51 19.69 18.41
CA LYS A 16 -19.11 20.10 18.35
C LYS A 16 -18.21 18.99 18.86
N LYS A 17 -18.50 18.41 20.03
CA LYS A 17 -17.73 17.28 20.59
C LYS A 17 -17.70 16.07 19.67
N LYS A 18 -18.85 15.74 19.05
CA LYS A 18 -18.92 14.64 18.08
C LYS A 18 -18.08 14.92 16.84
N GLN A 19 -18.09 16.16 16.36
CA GLN A 19 -17.28 16.54 15.20
C GLN A 19 -15.78 16.52 15.53
N GLU A 20 -15.38 16.97 16.71
CA GLU A 20 -13.99 16.89 17.19
C GLU A 20 -13.50 15.44 17.32
N GLU A 21 -14.36 14.53 17.81
CA GLU A 21 -14.04 13.10 17.90
C GLU A 21 -13.89 12.45 16.51
N ILE A 22 -14.76 12.81 15.56
CA ILE A 22 -14.66 12.35 14.17
C ILE A 22 -13.35 12.82 13.55
N GLU A 23 -13.02 14.11 13.69
CA GLU A 23 -11.79 14.67 13.14
C GLU A 23 -10.54 14.05 13.78
N LYS A 24 -10.55 13.81 15.09
CA LYS A 24 -9.47 13.10 15.78
C LYS A 24 -9.25 11.69 15.21
N LYS A 25 -10.32 10.92 15.05
CA LYS A 25 -10.26 9.56 14.46
C LYS A 25 -9.78 9.60 13.01
N ARG A 26 -10.17 10.62 12.25
CA ARG A 26 -9.68 10.85 10.89
C ARG A 26 -8.17 11.09 10.89
N GLN A 27 -7.69 12.00 11.72
CA GLN A 27 -6.26 12.34 11.84
C GLN A 27 -5.39 11.16 12.32
N GLU A 28 -5.95 10.26 13.13
CA GLU A 28 -5.26 9.04 13.58
C GLU A 28 -5.06 8.01 12.45
N LYS A 29 -5.90 8.05 11.41
CA LYS A 29 -5.79 7.15 10.24
C LYS A 29 -4.81 7.65 9.17
N LEU A 30 -4.47 8.93 9.18
CA LEU A 30 -3.55 9.48 8.18
C LEU A 30 -2.12 8.98 8.45
N PRO A 31 -1.41 8.49 7.42
CA PRO A 31 0.00 8.13 7.55
C PRO A 31 0.81 9.33 8.03
N LYS A 32 1.76 9.08 8.94
CA LYS A 32 2.68 10.10 9.45
C LYS A 32 4.11 9.56 9.38
N LEU A 33 4.95 10.23 8.63
CA LEU A 33 6.35 9.88 8.58
C LEU A 33 7.06 10.44 9.82
N THR A 34 7.40 9.55 10.75
CA THR A 34 8.17 9.85 11.95
C THR A 34 9.58 9.28 11.86
N ASN A 35 10.50 9.76 12.70
CA ASN A 35 11.85 9.17 12.79
C ASN A 35 11.79 7.68 13.15
N ALA A 36 10.85 7.27 14.01
CA ALA A 36 10.63 5.86 14.32
C ALA A 36 10.14 5.07 13.10
N GLY A 37 9.24 5.66 12.29
CA GLY A 37 8.78 5.07 11.04
C GLY A 37 9.92 4.87 10.04
N ARG A 38 10.80 5.87 9.86
CA ARG A 38 11.99 5.74 9.01
C ARG A 38 12.88 4.59 9.48
N ASN A 39 13.24 4.56 10.78
CA ASN A 39 14.05 3.49 11.35
C ASN A 39 13.41 2.10 11.18
N ASN A 40 12.09 2.02 11.26
CA ASN A 40 11.37 0.76 11.05
C ASN A 40 11.49 0.28 9.59
N ILE A 41 11.38 1.17 8.61
CA ILE A 41 11.57 0.82 7.20
C ILE A 41 13.01 0.42 6.93
N ASP A 42 14.02 1.19 7.40
CA ASP A 42 15.44 0.86 7.23
C ASP A 42 15.83 -0.49 7.82
N ASN A 43 15.12 -0.93 8.85
CA ASN A 43 15.37 -2.20 9.54
C ASN A 43 14.26 -3.25 9.34
N ILE A 44 13.38 -3.05 8.34
CA ILE A 44 12.19 -3.89 8.19
C ILE A 44 12.52 -5.37 7.96
N TYR A 45 13.66 -5.67 7.35
CA TYR A 45 14.12 -7.03 7.10
C TYR A 45 14.84 -7.68 8.30
N LYS A 46 15.06 -6.90 9.39
CA LYS A 46 15.76 -7.36 10.59
C LYS A 46 14.76 -7.49 11.74
N SER A 47 14.68 -8.65 12.35
CA SER A 47 13.81 -8.88 13.50
C SER A 47 14.25 -10.11 14.29
N ASP A 48 14.14 -10.04 15.62
CA ASP A 48 14.31 -11.18 16.51
C ASP A 48 13.02 -12.01 16.65
N ILE A 49 11.88 -11.43 16.22
CA ILE A 49 10.59 -12.11 16.21
C ILE A 49 10.12 -12.34 14.77
N LYS A 50 9.37 -13.42 14.54
CA LYS A 50 8.78 -13.71 13.23
C LYS A 50 7.69 -12.70 12.92
N ARG A 51 7.75 -12.10 11.72
CA ARG A 51 6.73 -11.20 11.19
C ARG A 51 6.72 -11.25 9.66
N ALA A 52 5.53 -11.13 9.09
CA ALA A 52 5.32 -11.10 7.66
C ALA A 52 4.48 -9.87 7.29
N PHE A 53 4.90 -9.17 6.24
CA PHE A 53 4.16 -8.06 5.65
C PHE A 53 3.64 -8.50 4.28
N LEU A 54 2.33 -8.67 4.18
CA LEU A 54 1.67 -8.98 2.90
C LEU A 54 1.61 -7.71 2.06
N THR A 55 2.15 -7.75 0.86
CA THR A 55 2.13 -6.60 -0.06
C THR A 55 1.64 -7.00 -1.44
N PHE A 56 0.81 -6.15 -2.05
CA PHE A 56 0.21 -6.36 -3.36
C PHE A 56 0.52 -5.18 -4.27
N ASP A 57 1.10 -5.44 -5.43
CA ASP A 57 1.47 -4.44 -6.43
C ASP A 57 0.50 -4.45 -7.63
N ASP A 58 0.51 -3.38 -8.41
CA ASP A 58 -0.21 -3.21 -9.69
C ASP A 58 -1.74 -3.04 -9.61
N GLY A 59 -2.31 -3.08 -8.42
CA GLY A 59 -3.74 -2.85 -8.24
C GLY A 59 -4.16 -1.36 -8.26
N PRO A 60 -5.44 -1.09 -7.95
CA PRO A 60 -6.48 -2.08 -7.78
C PRO A 60 -6.99 -2.69 -9.11
N SER A 61 -7.56 -3.88 -9.01
CA SER A 61 -8.22 -4.57 -10.12
C SER A 61 -9.50 -5.29 -9.67
N SER A 62 -10.09 -6.09 -10.55
CA SER A 62 -11.21 -6.97 -10.18
C SER A 62 -10.83 -8.00 -9.10
N ASN A 63 -9.55 -8.36 -8.98
CA ASN A 63 -9.05 -9.30 -7.98
C ASN A 63 -8.93 -8.67 -6.57
N THR A 64 -8.68 -7.37 -6.50
CA THR A 64 -8.48 -6.65 -5.23
C THR A 64 -9.66 -6.82 -4.27
N SER A 65 -10.89 -6.80 -4.77
CA SER A 65 -12.07 -6.98 -3.93
C SER A 65 -12.12 -8.37 -3.29
N ALA A 66 -11.76 -9.41 -4.01
CA ALA A 66 -11.71 -10.78 -3.48
C ALA A 66 -10.57 -10.94 -2.45
N ILE A 67 -9.42 -10.31 -2.70
CA ILE A 67 -8.30 -10.25 -1.74
C ILE A 67 -8.75 -9.57 -0.45
N LEU A 68 -9.46 -8.44 -0.52
CA LEU A 68 -9.99 -7.72 0.64
C LEU A 68 -10.98 -8.59 1.44
N ASP A 69 -11.84 -9.36 0.76
CA ASP A 69 -12.76 -10.28 1.44
C ASP A 69 -12.00 -11.34 2.25
N ILE A 70 -10.93 -11.92 1.68
CA ILE A 70 -10.08 -12.90 2.35
C ILE A 70 -9.35 -12.27 3.54
N LEU A 71 -8.69 -11.11 3.34
CA LEU A 71 -7.97 -10.41 4.40
C LEU A 71 -8.88 -10.05 5.58
N LYS A 72 -10.12 -9.64 5.29
CA LYS A 72 -11.14 -9.35 6.28
C LYS A 72 -11.56 -10.60 7.06
N GLN A 73 -11.79 -11.72 6.37
CA GLN A 73 -12.13 -12.99 6.98
C GLN A 73 -11.02 -13.47 7.92
N GLU A 74 -9.76 -13.36 7.49
CA GLU A 74 -8.58 -13.76 8.27
C GLU A 74 -8.14 -12.71 9.30
N SER A 75 -8.76 -11.51 9.29
CA SER A 75 -8.39 -10.38 10.16
C SER A 75 -6.92 -9.95 10.01
N VAL A 76 -6.39 -9.97 8.79
CA VAL A 76 -4.99 -9.67 8.47
C VAL A 76 -4.89 -8.35 7.71
N PRO A 77 -4.09 -7.37 8.19
CA PRO A 77 -3.80 -6.16 7.41
C PRO A 77 -2.80 -6.44 6.28
N ALA A 78 -2.88 -5.62 5.24
CA ALA A 78 -1.95 -5.68 4.10
C ALA A 78 -1.58 -4.28 3.61
N THR A 79 -0.54 -4.20 2.76
CA THR A 79 -0.16 -2.98 2.04
C THR A 79 -0.41 -3.17 0.55
N PHE A 80 -1.09 -2.21 -0.06
CA PHE A 80 -1.36 -2.17 -1.50
C PHE A 80 -0.55 -1.06 -2.15
N PHE A 81 0.40 -1.43 -3.02
CA PHE A 81 1.16 -0.50 -3.84
C PHE A 81 0.39 -0.26 -5.14
N VAL A 82 -0.43 0.78 -5.14
CA VAL A 82 -1.40 1.03 -6.19
C VAL A 82 -0.82 1.82 -7.36
N LEU A 83 -1.33 1.58 -8.56
CA LEU A 83 -1.08 2.38 -9.76
C LEU A 83 -2.14 3.46 -9.91
N GLY A 84 -1.73 4.71 -10.13
CA GLY A 84 -2.66 5.83 -10.24
C GLY A 84 -3.73 5.64 -11.32
N THR A 85 -3.37 5.09 -12.48
CA THR A 85 -4.34 4.74 -13.56
C THR A 85 -5.39 3.74 -13.11
N ASN A 86 -5.03 2.81 -12.22
CA ASN A 86 -5.96 1.83 -11.68
C ASN A 86 -6.79 2.42 -10.53
N VAL A 87 -6.22 3.34 -9.73
CA VAL A 87 -6.96 4.12 -8.74
C VAL A 87 -8.10 4.91 -9.41
N ASP A 88 -7.79 5.60 -10.50
CA ASP A 88 -8.80 6.37 -11.26
C ASP A 88 -9.91 5.47 -11.84
N LYS A 89 -9.58 4.24 -12.20
CA LYS A 89 -10.52 3.26 -12.74
C LYS A 89 -11.38 2.58 -11.66
N TYR A 90 -10.81 2.35 -10.46
CA TYR A 90 -11.46 1.62 -9.38
C TYR A 90 -11.47 2.40 -8.05
N PRO A 91 -11.96 3.66 -8.02
CA PRO A 91 -11.88 4.51 -6.83
C PRO A 91 -12.61 3.93 -5.63
N GLN A 92 -13.72 3.22 -5.83
CA GLN A 92 -14.48 2.59 -4.75
C GLN A 92 -13.70 1.44 -4.09
N THR A 93 -12.89 0.71 -4.86
CA THR A 93 -12.02 -0.34 -4.30
C THR A 93 -10.90 0.28 -3.46
N VAL A 94 -10.32 1.40 -3.90
CA VAL A 94 -9.32 2.15 -3.12
C VAL A 94 -9.91 2.68 -1.82
N LYS A 95 -11.11 3.24 -1.87
CA LYS A 95 -11.84 3.68 -0.67
C LYS A 95 -12.05 2.52 0.30
N ARG A 96 -12.40 1.34 -0.21
CA ARG A 96 -12.57 0.12 0.59
C ARG A 96 -11.24 -0.31 1.23
N ILE A 97 -10.09 -0.30 0.50
CA ILE A 97 -8.76 -0.58 1.06
C ILE A 97 -8.50 0.31 2.28
N TYR A 98 -8.77 1.62 2.15
CA TYR A 98 -8.57 2.60 3.21
C TYR A 98 -9.51 2.37 4.41
N GLU A 99 -10.80 2.16 4.16
CA GLU A 99 -11.83 2.01 5.19
C GLU A 99 -11.66 0.71 6.01
N GLU A 100 -11.19 -0.37 5.37
CA GLU A 100 -10.92 -1.66 6.02
C GLU A 100 -9.56 -1.67 6.77
N GLY A 101 -8.82 -0.56 6.77
CA GLY A 101 -7.62 -0.38 7.59
C GLY A 101 -6.34 -0.96 6.99
N HIS A 102 -6.33 -1.22 5.69
CA HIS A 102 -5.12 -1.57 4.95
C HIS A 102 -4.31 -0.32 4.60
N TYR A 103 -3.02 -0.50 4.36
CA TYR A 103 -2.16 0.61 3.96
C TYR A 103 -2.17 0.78 2.45
N ILE A 104 -2.38 2.01 1.97
CA ILE A 104 -2.26 2.35 0.56
C ILE A 104 -0.88 2.98 0.37
N ALA A 105 -0.03 2.36 -0.43
CA ALA A 105 1.28 2.84 -0.84
C ALA A 105 1.28 3.09 -2.34
N ASN A 106 2.34 3.70 -2.84
CA ASN A 106 2.41 4.22 -4.19
C ASN A 106 3.34 3.37 -5.09
N HIS A 107 2.86 3.01 -6.29
CA HIS A 107 3.63 2.26 -7.30
C HIS A 107 3.85 3.04 -8.60
N GLY A 108 3.68 4.37 -8.54
CA GLY A 108 3.65 5.26 -9.69
C GLY A 108 2.25 5.39 -10.29
N TYR A 109 2.14 6.15 -11.36
CA TYR A 109 0.85 6.40 -11.99
C TYR A 109 0.60 5.47 -13.16
N SER A 110 1.55 5.39 -14.12
CA SER A 110 1.35 4.74 -15.42
C SER A 110 1.85 3.31 -15.52
N HIS A 111 2.85 2.94 -14.73
CA HIS A 111 3.66 1.71 -14.86
C HIS A 111 4.38 1.57 -16.22
N ILE A 112 4.52 2.67 -16.98
CA ILE A 112 5.22 2.67 -18.27
C ILE A 112 6.68 3.01 -18.02
N TYR A 113 7.58 2.02 -18.08
CA TYR A 113 9.00 2.17 -17.73
C TYR A 113 9.72 3.29 -18.50
N SER A 114 9.39 3.49 -19.78
CA SER A 114 9.98 4.57 -20.59
C SER A 114 9.49 5.96 -20.17
N SER A 115 8.36 6.06 -19.48
CA SER A 115 7.83 7.32 -18.96
C SER A 115 8.31 7.57 -17.53
N ILE A 116 8.08 6.62 -16.63
CA ILE A 116 8.44 6.77 -15.22
C ILE A 116 9.96 6.90 -15.03
N TYR A 117 10.77 6.20 -15.83
CA TYR A 117 12.23 6.24 -15.73
C TYR A 117 12.90 7.11 -16.80
N GLN A 118 12.22 8.16 -17.27
CA GLN A 118 12.81 9.15 -18.17
C GLN A 118 13.86 10.00 -17.45
N SER A 119 13.60 10.31 -16.17
CA SER A 119 14.50 11.07 -15.29
C SER A 119 14.14 10.81 -13.82
N PRO A 120 14.98 11.17 -12.84
CA PRO A 120 14.60 11.16 -11.43
C PRO A 120 13.34 11.97 -11.14
N GLN A 121 13.19 13.13 -11.80
CA GLN A 121 11.99 13.99 -11.64
C GLN A 121 10.72 13.30 -12.14
N SER A 122 10.78 12.54 -13.24
CA SER A 122 9.61 11.81 -13.75
C SER A 122 9.08 10.79 -12.76
N VAL A 123 9.95 10.18 -11.93
CA VAL A 123 9.52 9.26 -10.85
C VAL A 123 8.75 10.04 -9.78
N LEU A 124 9.23 11.20 -9.37
CA LEU A 124 8.54 12.06 -8.40
C LEU A 124 7.21 12.58 -8.97
N ASP A 125 7.15 12.91 -10.24
CA ASP A 125 5.93 13.37 -10.92
C ASP A 125 4.88 12.25 -10.98
N GLU A 126 5.28 11.02 -11.31
CA GLU A 126 4.44 9.81 -11.28
C GLU A 126 3.93 9.51 -9.86
N TYR A 127 4.79 9.66 -8.85
CA TYR A 127 4.38 9.55 -7.44
C TYR A 127 3.31 10.59 -7.11
N ASN A 128 3.55 11.85 -7.39
CA ASN A 128 2.62 12.94 -7.06
C ASN A 128 1.28 12.79 -7.78
N GLN A 129 1.28 12.33 -9.02
CA GLN A 129 0.06 12.08 -9.78
C GLN A 129 -0.75 10.93 -9.18
N CYS A 130 -0.10 9.85 -8.78
CA CYS A 130 -0.75 8.73 -8.09
C CYS A 130 -1.33 9.17 -6.73
N GLU A 131 -0.58 9.94 -5.92
CA GLU A 131 -1.07 10.49 -4.65
C GLU A 131 -2.33 11.36 -4.85
N ALA A 132 -2.36 12.17 -5.91
CA ALA A 132 -3.55 12.98 -6.23
C ALA A 132 -4.78 12.09 -6.52
N SER A 133 -4.59 10.99 -7.26
CA SER A 133 -5.66 10.01 -7.51
C SER A 133 -6.11 9.31 -6.22
N ILE A 134 -5.16 8.89 -5.35
CA ILE A 134 -5.47 8.28 -4.06
C ILE A 134 -6.30 9.22 -3.19
N LYS A 135 -5.83 10.46 -2.98
CA LYS A 135 -6.55 11.49 -2.19
C LYS A 135 -7.99 11.69 -2.65
N LYS A 136 -8.17 11.77 -3.97
CA LYS A 136 -9.50 11.90 -4.57
C LYS A 136 -10.37 10.69 -4.32
N ALA A 137 -9.82 9.47 -4.45
CA ALA A 137 -10.57 8.22 -4.30
C ALA A 137 -11.05 8.00 -2.86
N ILE A 138 -10.20 8.32 -1.86
CA ILE A 138 -10.51 8.14 -0.44
C ILE A 138 -11.13 9.38 0.21
N GLU A 139 -11.27 10.48 -0.53
CA GLU A 139 -11.81 11.78 -0.06
C GLU A 139 -11.00 12.38 1.10
N GLU A 140 -9.66 12.17 1.11
CA GLU A 140 -8.73 12.63 2.14
C GLU A 140 -7.60 13.48 1.55
N ASN A 141 -7.77 14.79 1.55
CA ASN A 141 -6.82 15.73 0.95
C ASN A 141 -5.45 15.77 1.63
N GLU A 142 -5.39 15.43 2.91
CA GLU A 142 -4.16 15.42 3.71
C GLU A 142 -3.43 14.08 3.66
N TYR A 143 -3.98 13.06 2.97
CA TYR A 143 -3.33 11.77 2.83
C TYR A 143 -1.99 11.93 2.11
N ASN A 144 -0.97 11.23 2.60
CA ASN A 144 0.29 11.02 1.91
C ASN A 144 0.81 9.65 2.33
N SER A 145 1.04 8.78 1.35
CA SER A 145 1.51 7.43 1.65
C SER A 145 2.93 7.41 2.23
N HIS A 146 3.77 8.41 1.92
CA HIS A 146 5.18 8.44 2.29
C HIS A 146 5.96 7.16 1.93
N LEU A 147 5.38 6.28 1.11
CA LEU A 147 5.97 4.99 0.78
C LEU A 147 5.80 4.69 -0.71
N PHE A 148 6.92 4.38 -1.35
CA PHE A 148 6.99 4.09 -2.78
C PHE A 148 7.66 2.74 -3.02
N ARG A 149 7.17 1.99 -4.00
CA ARG A 149 7.87 0.84 -4.57
C ARG A 149 8.12 1.10 -6.04
N PHE A 150 9.37 0.97 -6.45
CA PHE A 150 9.75 1.15 -7.85
C PHE A 150 9.18 0.01 -8.71
N PRO A 151 8.47 0.27 -9.81
CA PRO A 151 8.14 -0.74 -10.80
C PRO A 151 9.38 -1.54 -11.22
N GLY A 152 9.35 -2.87 -10.95
CA GLY A 152 10.49 -3.76 -11.16
C GLY A 152 11.60 -3.65 -10.12
N GLY A 153 11.34 -3.07 -8.93
CA GLY A 153 12.28 -2.91 -7.83
C GLY A 153 13.33 -1.81 -8.05
N LEU A 154 14.01 -1.40 -6.98
CA LEU A 154 15.03 -0.35 -7.05
C LEU A 154 16.29 -0.83 -7.77
N VAL A 155 16.72 -2.07 -7.50
CA VAL A 155 18.04 -2.56 -7.92
C VAL A 155 18.00 -3.21 -9.30
N GLY A 156 19.02 -2.90 -10.11
CA GLY A 156 19.25 -3.58 -11.38
C GLY A 156 18.41 -3.08 -12.56
N GLY A 157 18.64 -3.73 -13.71
CA GLY A 157 17.97 -3.43 -14.98
C GLY A 157 18.48 -2.16 -15.68
N LYS A 158 17.88 -1.87 -16.83
CA LYS A 158 18.27 -0.77 -17.72
C LYS A 158 18.25 0.61 -17.06
N TYR A 159 17.38 0.81 -16.08
CA TYR A 159 17.13 2.11 -15.44
C TYR A 159 17.74 2.23 -14.04
N ALA A 160 18.69 1.38 -13.68
CA ALA A 160 19.26 1.32 -12.32
C ALA A 160 19.81 2.66 -11.83
N GLU A 161 20.52 3.41 -12.68
CA GLU A 161 21.08 4.72 -12.33
C GLU A 161 19.99 5.75 -12.06
N ILE A 162 18.98 5.85 -12.94
CA ILE A 162 17.85 6.78 -12.78
C ILE A 162 17.07 6.43 -11.50
N LYS A 163 16.82 5.15 -11.25
CA LYS A 163 16.13 4.70 -10.02
C LYS A 163 16.92 5.08 -8.76
N SER A 164 18.24 4.90 -8.77
CA SER A 164 19.09 5.28 -7.65
C SER A 164 19.04 6.78 -7.36
N GLN A 165 19.14 7.62 -8.39
CA GLN A 165 19.03 9.08 -8.26
C GLN A 165 17.61 9.49 -7.85
N ALA A 166 16.58 8.85 -8.40
CA ALA A 166 15.19 9.08 -8.02
C ALA A 166 14.93 8.71 -6.55
N ASN A 167 15.54 7.65 -6.04
CA ASN A 167 15.42 7.27 -4.63
C ASN A 167 15.98 8.35 -3.68
N ILE A 168 17.08 9.03 -4.08
CA ILE A 168 17.62 10.19 -3.34
C ILE A 168 16.58 11.31 -3.34
N LEU A 169 16.05 11.67 -4.51
CA LEU A 169 15.06 12.73 -4.67
C LEU A 169 13.76 12.44 -3.88
N LEU A 170 13.29 11.20 -3.89
CA LEU A 170 12.12 10.77 -3.11
C LEU A 170 12.38 10.94 -1.60
N ASN A 171 13.55 10.53 -1.11
CA ASN A 171 13.91 10.70 0.31
C ASN A 171 13.98 12.17 0.73
N GLU A 172 14.48 13.07 -0.14
CA GLU A 172 14.49 14.52 0.09
C GLU A 172 13.07 15.11 0.17
N ASN A 173 12.08 14.42 -0.40
CA ASN A 173 10.64 14.76 -0.35
C ASN A 173 9.86 13.96 0.67
N ASP A 174 10.52 13.38 1.68
CA ASP A 174 9.88 12.57 2.73
C ASP A 174 9.13 11.32 2.22
N ILE A 175 9.61 10.74 1.12
CA ILE A 175 9.07 9.52 0.53
C ILE A 175 10.12 8.42 0.67
N LEU A 176 9.77 7.37 1.41
CA LEU A 176 10.62 6.19 1.60
C LEU A 176 10.35 5.17 0.51
N HIS A 177 11.36 4.38 0.18
CA HIS A 177 11.18 3.25 -0.71
C HIS A 177 11.25 1.93 0.06
N ILE A 178 10.56 0.92 -0.43
CA ILE A 178 10.67 -0.45 0.06
C ILE A 178 10.51 -1.44 -1.10
N ASP A 179 11.46 -2.37 -1.20
CA ASP A 179 11.36 -3.55 -2.05
C ASP A 179 10.79 -4.75 -1.26
N TRP A 180 11.19 -5.95 -1.59
CA TRP A 180 10.77 -7.19 -0.96
C TRP A 180 11.98 -8.10 -0.70
N ASN A 181 11.83 -9.04 0.21
CA ASN A 181 12.80 -10.10 0.44
C ASN A 181 12.20 -11.51 0.39
N ALA A 182 10.88 -11.60 0.10
CA ALA A 182 10.16 -12.83 -0.16
C ALA A 182 9.10 -12.58 -1.24
N LEU A 183 8.63 -13.62 -1.89
CA LEU A 183 7.62 -13.54 -2.94
C LEU A 183 6.89 -14.88 -3.11
N ASN A 184 5.69 -14.86 -3.71
CA ASN A 184 4.97 -16.06 -4.11
C ASN A 184 5.28 -16.50 -5.56
N GLY A 185 6.06 -15.73 -6.32
CA GLY A 185 6.43 -16.07 -7.69
C GLY A 185 5.35 -15.86 -8.74
N ASP A 186 4.27 -15.17 -8.44
CA ASP A 186 3.14 -14.97 -9.34
C ASP A 186 3.49 -14.22 -10.64
N ALA A 187 4.63 -13.52 -10.67
CA ALA A 187 5.17 -12.84 -11.84
C ALA A 187 6.33 -13.60 -12.53
N GLU A 188 6.78 -14.73 -11.98
CA GLU A 188 7.93 -15.49 -12.51
C GLU A 188 7.53 -16.38 -13.70
N THR A 189 6.23 -16.71 -13.82
CA THR A 189 5.71 -17.52 -14.95
C THR A 189 4.47 -16.88 -15.54
N GLY A 190 4.15 -17.23 -16.80
CA GLY A 190 2.96 -16.68 -17.48
C GLY A 190 1.63 -17.17 -16.90
N LYS A 191 1.62 -18.35 -16.25
CA LYS A 191 0.43 -18.96 -15.64
C LYS A 191 0.85 -19.75 -14.40
N PRO A 192 1.11 -19.09 -13.27
CA PRO A 192 1.44 -19.78 -12.03
C PRO A 192 0.25 -20.60 -11.53
N THR A 193 0.52 -21.75 -10.91
CA THR A 193 -0.47 -22.54 -10.17
C THR A 193 -0.38 -22.22 -8.68
N ILE A 194 -1.41 -22.57 -7.91
CA ILE A 194 -1.40 -22.41 -6.45
C ILE A 194 -0.20 -23.15 -5.83
N GLU A 195 0.08 -24.37 -6.28
CA GLU A 195 1.19 -25.18 -5.79
C GLU A 195 2.54 -24.48 -6.06
N PHE A 196 2.72 -23.89 -7.25
CA PHE A 196 3.92 -23.15 -7.61
C PHE A 196 4.08 -21.93 -6.69
N GLU A 197 3.01 -21.14 -6.51
CA GLU A 197 3.05 -19.96 -5.64
C GLU A 197 3.35 -20.32 -4.18
N MET A 198 2.78 -21.39 -3.66
CA MET A 198 3.06 -21.87 -2.31
C MET A 198 4.50 -22.36 -2.17
N GLN A 199 5.02 -23.11 -3.15
CA GLN A 199 6.41 -23.54 -3.15
C GLN A 199 7.37 -22.35 -3.15
N ARG A 200 7.15 -21.37 -4.03
CA ARG A 200 8.01 -20.17 -4.12
C ARG A 200 7.95 -19.34 -2.85
N LEU A 201 6.77 -19.19 -2.25
CA LEU A 201 6.65 -18.54 -0.96
C LEU A 201 7.52 -19.26 0.09
N GLN A 202 7.37 -20.58 0.26
CA GLN A 202 8.11 -21.38 1.25
C GLN A 202 9.62 -21.21 1.05
N GLU A 203 10.12 -21.34 -0.18
CA GLU A 203 11.54 -21.17 -0.51
C GLU A 203 12.06 -19.78 -0.17
N THR A 204 11.26 -18.74 -0.38
CA THR A 204 11.71 -17.35 -0.21
C THR A 204 11.58 -16.81 1.21
N VAL A 205 10.73 -17.40 2.05
CA VAL A 205 10.59 -17.02 3.47
C VAL A 205 11.50 -17.85 4.38
N GLU A 206 12.04 -18.96 3.89
CA GLU A 206 12.88 -19.86 4.68
C GLU A 206 14.07 -19.12 5.30
N ASN A 207 14.35 -19.41 6.57
CA ASN A 207 15.44 -18.82 7.36
C ASN A 207 15.37 -17.28 7.55
N LYS A 208 14.20 -16.67 7.37
CA LYS A 208 13.97 -15.23 7.61
C LYS A 208 13.00 -15.02 8.76
N ASN A 209 13.34 -14.09 9.66
CA ASN A 209 12.45 -13.69 10.74
C ASN A 209 11.51 -12.55 10.32
N SER A 210 11.92 -11.72 9.37
CA SER A 210 11.09 -10.60 8.89
C SER A 210 11.04 -10.58 7.37
N VAL A 211 9.84 -10.73 6.83
CA VAL A 211 9.62 -10.83 5.38
C VAL A 211 8.63 -9.77 4.89
N VAL A 212 9.00 -9.11 3.82
CA VAL A 212 8.11 -8.30 2.98
C VAL A 212 7.85 -9.13 1.72
N ILE A 213 6.61 -9.56 1.56
CA ILE A 213 6.23 -10.54 0.55
C ILE A 213 5.64 -9.81 -0.66
N LEU A 214 6.30 -9.94 -1.81
CA LEU A 214 5.78 -9.45 -3.09
C LEU A 214 4.73 -10.43 -3.63
N MET A 215 3.56 -9.89 -3.87
CA MET A 215 2.45 -10.48 -4.61
C MET A 215 1.83 -9.39 -5.50
N HIS A 216 0.96 -9.77 -6.42
CA HIS A 216 0.26 -8.80 -7.26
C HIS A 216 -1.26 -9.04 -7.21
N ASP A 217 -2.03 -7.94 -7.20
CA ASP A 217 -3.49 -7.96 -7.31
C ASP A 217 -3.99 -7.50 -8.69
N ALA A 218 -3.08 -7.45 -9.69
CA ALA A 218 -3.42 -7.20 -11.08
C ALA A 218 -4.43 -8.23 -11.62
N GLN A 219 -5.24 -7.83 -12.61
CA GLN A 219 -6.34 -8.64 -13.15
C GLN A 219 -5.94 -10.06 -13.60
N ALA A 220 -4.71 -10.25 -14.06
CA ALA A 220 -4.21 -11.55 -14.51
C ALA A 220 -3.84 -12.52 -13.37
N LYS A 221 -3.79 -12.05 -12.11
CA LYS A 221 -3.24 -12.76 -10.94
C LYS A 221 -4.31 -13.51 -10.14
N LYS A 222 -5.15 -14.31 -10.81
CA LYS A 222 -6.21 -15.09 -10.14
C LYS A 222 -5.66 -16.18 -9.22
N ALA A 223 -4.55 -16.81 -9.58
CA ALA A 223 -3.91 -17.84 -8.76
C ALA A 223 -3.49 -17.26 -7.40
N THR A 224 -2.99 -16.02 -7.35
CA THR A 224 -2.65 -15.32 -6.10
C THR A 224 -3.87 -15.16 -5.19
N VAL A 225 -5.05 -14.81 -5.74
CA VAL A 225 -6.30 -14.73 -4.96
C VAL A 225 -6.64 -16.09 -4.37
N GLU A 226 -6.55 -17.16 -5.16
CA GLU A 226 -6.89 -18.52 -4.75
C GLU A 226 -5.86 -19.11 -3.76
N ALA A 227 -4.58 -18.73 -3.87
CA ALA A 227 -3.51 -19.15 -2.97
C ALA A 227 -3.51 -18.39 -1.62
N LEU A 228 -4.07 -17.18 -1.57
CA LEU A 228 -3.94 -16.27 -0.43
C LEU A 228 -4.36 -16.88 0.92
N PRO A 229 -5.47 -17.64 1.04
CA PRO A 229 -5.82 -18.28 2.31
C PRO A 229 -4.72 -19.26 2.80
N GLN A 230 -4.12 -20.03 1.89
CA GLN A 230 -3.04 -20.97 2.23
C GLN A 230 -1.76 -20.23 2.58
N ILE A 231 -1.46 -19.10 1.90
CA ILE A 231 -0.34 -18.22 2.20
C ILE A 231 -0.45 -17.68 3.63
N ILE A 232 -1.62 -17.13 4.00
CA ILE A 232 -1.87 -16.58 5.34
C ILE A 232 -1.76 -17.67 6.40
N GLN A 233 -2.32 -18.85 6.16
CA GLN A 233 -2.27 -19.96 7.10
C GLN A 233 -0.83 -20.49 7.32
N TYR A 234 0.02 -20.42 6.30
CA TYR A 234 1.42 -20.88 6.39
C TYR A 234 2.30 -19.93 7.19
N LEU A 235 2.06 -18.62 7.13
CA LEU A 235 2.87 -17.57 7.76
C LEU A 235 2.59 -17.42 9.26
#